data_59d29e88828fbfec1f9b66aa1b0573f5
#
_entry.id   59d29e88828fbfec1f9b66aa1b0573f5
#
_cell.length_a   1.000
_cell.length_b   1.000
_cell.length_c   1.000
_cell.angle_alpha   90.00
_cell.angle_beta   90.00
_cell.angle_gamma   90.00
#
_symmetry.space_group_name_H-M   'P 1'
#
loop_
_entity.id
_entity.type
_entity.pdbx_description
1 polymer ?
#
loop_
_entity_poly.entity_id
_entity_poly.type
_entity_poly.pdbx_seq_one_letter_code
_entity_poly.pdbx_strand_id
1 'polypeptide(L)'
;MLRLVKPSKKYLQAFLRVVDDYRSDTNQFKEVQVGKLISAVDEGRADEYIKSLRDAERGIGLPDGYVPSTTFWLMDDDNWVGAFAIRHRLTPNLEQEGGHIAGNISPKYRGKYSSFVGAKLVLAAAHKMGLKRVLITCNAGNSASYRAIMGLMKLYGGEQLPDSFIKGHDEHRVWVNTAKE
;
A
#
# COMPACT_ATOMS: atom_id res chain seq x y z
N MET A 1 4.60 15.22 -11.63
CA MET A 1 5.58 14.72 -10.63
C MET A 1 4.89 13.86 -9.59
N LEU A 2 5.44 12.66 -9.29
CA LEU A 2 4.85 11.73 -8.32
C LEU A 2 4.89 12.30 -6.90
N ARG A 3 3.76 12.27 -6.20
CA ARG A 3 3.61 12.70 -4.80
C ARG A 3 2.58 11.87 -4.06
N LEU A 4 2.77 11.72 -2.75
CA LEU A 4 1.76 11.16 -1.86
C LEU A 4 0.83 12.27 -1.35
N VAL A 5 -0.46 11.99 -1.36
CA VAL A 5 -1.49 12.86 -0.80
C VAL A 5 -2.39 12.07 0.14
N LYS A 6 -2.98 12.74 1.13
CA LYS A 6 -4.04 12.12 1.93
C LYS A 6 -5.30 11.97 1.07
N PRO A 7 -6.03 10.83 1.20
CA PRO A 7 -7.31 10.64 0.52
C PRO A 7 -8.27 11.81 0.78
N SER A 8 -8.80 12.36 -0.29
CA SER A 8 -9.78 13.43 -0.19
C SER A 8 -10.68 13.49 -1.42
N LYS A 9 -11.85 14.08 -1.28
CA LYS A 9 -12.81 14.31 -2.37
C LYS A 9 -12.20 15.03 -3.56
N LYS A 10 -11.23 15.91 -3.31
CA LYS A 10 -10.48 16.64 -4.35
C LYS A 10 -9.89 15.72 -5.41
N TYR A 11 -9.41 14.54 -5.01
CA TYR A 11 -8.72 13.59 -5.91
C TYR A 11 -9.63 12.47 -6.42
N LEU A 12 -10.91 12.44 -6.01
CA LEU A 12 -11.82 11.36 -6.38
C LEU A 12 -12.05 11.31 -7.89
N GLN A 13 -12.15 12.45 -8.57
CA GLN A 13 -12.29 12.50 -10.02
C GLN A 13 -11.09 11.88 -10.76
N ALA A 14 -9.89 11.99 -10.18
CA ALA A 14 -8.71 11.34 -10.73
C ALA A 14 -8.79 9.82 -10.62
N PHE A 15 -9.33 9.29 -9.51
CA PHE A 15 -9.59 7.86 -9.34
C PHE A 15 -10.65 7.36 -10.31
N LEU A 16 -11.74 8.10 -10.51
CA LEU A 16 -12.82 7.71 -11.43
C LEU A 16 -12.33 7.54 -12.89
N ARG A 17 -11.27 8.24 -13.30
CA ARG A 17 -10.66 8.05 -14.63
C ARG A 17 -9.90 6.74 -14.82
N VAL A 18 -9.60 6.02 -13.73
CA VAL A 18 -8.85 4.75 -13.77
C VAL A 18 -9.65 3.58 -13.18
N VAL A 19 -10.88 3.81 -12.74
CA VAL A 19 -11.69 2.77 -12.07
C VAL A 19 -11.99 1.59 -13.00
N ASP A 20 -12.21 1.84 -14.27
CA ASP A 20 -12.50 0.78 -15.24
C ASP A 20 -11.27 -0.07 -15.57
N ASP A 21 -10.06 0.50 -15.49
CA ASP A 21 -8.81 -0.25 -15.57
C ASP A 21 -8.73 -1.30 -14.43
N TYR A 22 -9.22 -0.95 -13.23
CA TYR A 22 -9.29 -1.88 -12.09
C TYR A 22 -10.40 -2.92 -12.24
N ARG A 23 -11.55 -2.55 -12.78
CA ARG A 23 -12.67 -3.48 -13.00
C ARG A 23 -12.30 -4.57 -14.00
N SER A 24 -11.60 -4.22 -15.06
CA SER A 24 -11.11 -5.14 -16.10
C SER A 24 -9.81 -5.86 -15.74
N ASP A 25 -9.16 -5.51 -14.62
CA ASP A 25 -7.90 -6.09 -14.21
C ASP A 25 -8.05 -7.56 -13.82
N THR A 26 -7.27 -8.43 -14.45
CA THR A 26 -7.24 -9.89 -14.18
C THR A 26 -6.14 -10.28 -13.20
N ASN A 27 -5.37 -9.32 -12.67
CA ASN A 27 -4.29 -9.62 -11.74
C ASN A 27 -4.83 -10.25 -10.45
N GLN A 28 -4.34 -11.44 -10.12
CA GLN A 28 -4.74 -12.18 -8.91
C GLN A 28 -4.29 -11.50 -7.59
N PHE A 29 -3.28 -10.64 -7.65
CA PHE A 29 -2.76 -9.91 -6.47
C PHE A 29 -3.45 -8.54 -6.29
N LYS A 30 -4.77 -8.50 -6.47
CA LYS A 30 -5.55 -7.26 -6.26
C LYS A 30 -5.56 -6.87 -4.79
N GLU A 31 -5.35 -5.60 -4.55
CA GLU A 31 -5.34 -5.06 -3.20
C GLU A 31 -6.77 -4.76 -2.74
N VAL A 32 -7.11 -5.25 -1.54
CA VAL A 32 -8.48 -5.20 -0.98
C VAL A 32 -9.00 -3.76 -0.80
N GLN A 33 -8.11 -2.81 -0.45
CA GLN A 33 -8.53 -1.43 -0.18
C GLN A 33 -9.04 -0.72 -1.44
N VAL A 34 -8.45 -1.02 -2.61
CA VAL A 34 -8.95 -0.47 -3.87
C VAL A 34 -10.32 -1.03 -4.20
N GLY A 35 -10.56 -2.32 -3.95
CA GLY A 35 -11.88 -2.92 -4.07
C GLY A 35 -12.93 -2.21 -3.21
N LYS A 36 -12.60 -1.90 -1.95
CA LYS A 36 -13.48 -1.14 -1.05
C LYS A 36 -13.77 0.28 -1.57
N LEU A 37 -12.77 0.96 -2.15
CA LEU A 37 -12.98 2.27 -2.75
C LEU A 37 -13.90 2.20 -3.97
N ILE A 38 -13.74 1.18 -4.83
CA ILE A 38 -14.63 0.95 -5.98
C ILE A 38 -16.07 0.74 -5.50
N SER A 39 -16.30 -0.17 -4.53
CA SER A 39 -17.63 -0.41 -3.97
C SER A 39 -18.24 0.86 -3.37
N ALA A 40 -17.45 1.63 -2.63
CA ALA A 40 -17.92 2.88 -2.04
C ALA A 40 -18.30 3.95 -3.09
N VAL A 41 -17.58 3.98 -4.22
CA VAL A 41 -17.92 4.84 -5.37
C VAL A 41 -19.23 4.39 -6.01
N ASP A 42 -19.38 3.10 -6.30
CA ASP A 42 -20.57 2.53 -6.94
C ASP A 42 -21.84 2.73 -6.09
N GLU A 43 -21.69 2.75 -4.77
CA GLU A 43 -22.76 2.97 -3.80
C GLU A 43 -22.96 4.46 -3.44
N GLY A 44 -22.23 5.38 -4.02
CA GLY A 44 -22.30 6.81 -3.71
C GLY A 44 -21.76 7.19 -2.33
N ARG A 45 -21.02 6.28 -1.66
CA ARG A 45 -20.49 6.43 -0.28
C ARG A 45 -18.99 6.74 -0.20
N ALA A 46 -18.42 7.32 -1.27
CA ALA A 46 -16.99 7.62 -1.32
C ALA A 46 -16.52 8.56 -0.20
N ASP A 47 -17.36 9.52 0.21
CA ASP A 47 -17.05 10.45 1.31
C ASP A 47 -16.97 9.71 2.66
N GLU A 48 -17.85 8.74 2.91
CA GLU A 48 -17.83 7.90 4.11
C GLU A 48 -16.57 7.03 4.14
N TYR A 49 -16.20 6.45 3.00
CA TYR A 49 -14.97 5.68 2.87
C TYR A 49 -13.74 6.55 3.16
N ILE A 50 -13.65 7.75 2.58
CA ILE A 50 -12.54 8.68 2.85
C ILE A 50 -12.51 9.06 4.34
N LYS A 51 -13.67 9.26 4.97
CA LYS A 51 -13.76 9.50 6.41
C LYS A 51 -13.25 8.30 7.20
N SER A 52 -13.64 7.08 6.85
CA SER A 52 -13.19 5.87 7.53
C SER A 52 -11.68 5.68 7.49
N LEU A 53 -11.00 6.09 6.40
CA LEU A 53 -9.54 6.07 6.33
C LEU A 53 -8.88 7.04 7.32
N ARG A 54 -9.48 8.21 7.54
CA ARG A 54 -9.01 9.17 8.56
C ARG A 54 -9.26 8.67 9.99
N ASP A 55 -10.39 7.99 10.19
CA ASP A 55 -10.72 7.38 11.47
C ASP A 55 -9.77 6.22 11.76
N ALA A 56 -9.45 5.38 10.77
CA ALA A 56 -8.47 4.30 10.87
C ALA A 56 -7.06 4.79 11.21
N GLU A 57 -6.65 5.96 10.70
CA GLU A 57 -5.38 6.58 11.06
C GLU A 57 -5.32 6.92 12.57
N ARG A 58 -6.44 7.29 13.16
CA ARG A 58 -6.58 7.63 14.58
C ARG A 58 -6.91 6.43 15.47
N GLY A 59 -7.09 5.24 14.86
CA GLY A 59 -7.48 4.02 15.57
C GLY A 59 -8.96 4.00 15.96
N ILE A 60 -9.80 4.81 15.31
CA ILE A 60 -11.24 4.91 15.63
C ILE A 60 -12.03 3.92 14.79
N GLY A 61 -12.89 3.12 15.41
CA GLY A 61 -13.79 2.17 14.75
C GLY A 61 -13.08 1.02 14.06
N LEU A 62 -11.89 0.66 14.50
CA LEU A 62 -11.16 -0.49 13.94
C LEU A 62 -11.79 -1.79 14.44
N PRO A 63 -11.99 -2.79 13.52
CA PRO A 63 -12.34 -4.13 13.91
C PRO A 63 -11.26 -4.77 14.80
N ASP A 64 -11.63 -5.80 15.56
CA ASP A 64 -10.68 -6.57 16.34
C ASP A 64 -9.54 -7.13 15.48
N GLY A 65 -8.32 -7.05 15.99
CA GLY A 65 -7.11 -7.47 15.30
C GLY A 65 -6.56 -6.46 14.29
N TYR A 66 -7.28 -5.38 13.98
CA TYR A 66 -6.78 -4.32 13.13
C TYR A 66 -5.91 -3.33 13.92
N VAL A 67 -5.02 -2.65 13.23
CA VAL A 67 -4.15 -1.64 13.80
C VAL A 67 -4.35 -0.30 13.10
N PRO A 68 -4.05 0.83 13.76
CA PRO A 68 -4.07 2.12 13.10
C PRO A 68 -3.20 2.13 11.85
N SER A 69 -3.69 2.75 10.79
CA SER A 69 -2.98 2.83 9.52
C SER A 69 -3.25 4.13 8.79
N THR A 70 -2.21 4.70 8.20
CA THR A 70 -2.30 5.90 7.38
C THR A 70 -2.33 5.53 5.92
N THR A 71 -3.41 5.89 5.22
CA THR A 71 -3.53 5.70 3.78
C THR A 71 -3.06 6.94 3.03
N PHE A 72 -2.33 6.72 1.95
CA PHE A 72 -1.93 7.72 0.97
C PHE A 72 -2.39 7.32 -0.43
N TRP A 73 -2.79 8.29 -1.23
CA TRP A 73 -2.93 8.13 -2.67
C TRP A 73 -1.67 8.65 -3.36
N LEU A 74 -1.18 7.90 -4.34
CA LEU A 74 -0.07 8.29 -5.18
C LEU A 74 -0.63 9.00 -6.40
N MET A 75 -0.22 10.24 -6.58
CA MET A 75 -0.62 11.09 -7.71
C MET A 75 0.58 11.40 -8.59
N ASP A 76 0.36 11.43 -9.91
CA ASP A 76 1.26 12.07 -10.86
C ASP A 76 0.52 13.25 -11.50
N ASP A 77 0.86 14.45 -11.04
CA ASP A 77 0.09 15.66 -11.28
C ASP A 77 -1.38 15.46 -10.92
N ASP A 78 -2.30 15.46 -11.88
CA ASP A 78 -3.72 15.23 -11.66
C ASP A 78 -4.18 13.78 -11.92
N ASN A 79 -3.23 12.86 -12.16
CA ASN A 79 -3.54 11.46 -12.40
C ASN A 79 -3.39 10.63 -11.12
N TRP A 80 -4.40 9.80 -10.83
CA TRP A 80 -4.33 8.82 -9.76
C TRP A 80 -3.52 7.60 -10.24
N VAL A 81 -2.42 7.32 -9.55
CA VAL A 81 -1.44 6.27 -9.92
C VAL A 81 -1.58 5.04 -9.05
N GLY A 82 -1.99 5.21 -7.80
CA GLY A 82 -2.10 4.09 -6.86
C GLY A 82 -2.43 4.53 -5.44
N ALA A 83 -2.44 3.57 -4.53
CA ALA A 83 -2.65 3.79 -3.12
C ALA A 83 -1.67 2.98 -2.29
N PHE A 84 -1.30 3.50 -1.13
CA PHE A 84 -0.47 2.85 -0.14
C PHE A 84 -1.04 3.08 1.26
N ALA A 85 -0.91 2.08 2.11
CA ALA A 85 -1.22 2.19 3.53
C ALA A 85 0.02 1.84 4.36
N ILE A 86 0.27 2.62 5.41
CA ILE A 86 1.32 2.38 6.39
C ILE A 86 0.64 2.04 7.72
N ARG A 87 0.78 0.80 8.18
CA ARG A 87 0.34 0.38 9.51
C ARG A 87 1.31 0.90 10.54
N HIS A 88 0.77 1.46 11.63
CA HIS A 88 1.60 2.12 12.65
C HIS A 88 2.34 1.13 13.56
N ARG A 89 1.88 -0.11 13.63
CA ARG A 89 2.48 -1.22 14.36
C ARG A 89 2.12 -2.55 13.73
N LEU A 90 2.81 -3.60 14.11
CA LEU A 90 2.48 -4.97 13.69
C LEU A 90 1.74 -5.73 14.80
N THR A 91 1.01 -6.73 14.40
CA THR A 91 0.53 -7.84 15.20
C THR A 91 1.26 -9.11 14.77
N PRO A 92 1.24 -10.21 15.54
CA PRO A 92 1.84 -11.48 15.11
C PRO A 92 1.37 -11.95 13.73
N ASN A 93 0.10 -11.72 13.38
CA ASN A 93 -0.42 -12.04 12.05
C ASN A 93 0.19 -11.14 10.96
N LEU A 94 0.31 -9.84 11.23
CA LEU A 94 0.89 -8.89 10.29
C LEU A 94 2.39 -9.10 10.08
N GLU A 95 3.08 -9.73 11.04
CA GLU A 95 4.48 -10.16 10.87
C GLU A 95 4.61 -11.35 9.92
N GLN A 96 3.56 -12.16 9.77
CA GLN A 96 3.55 -13.29 8.85
C GLN A 96 3.06 -12.87 7.46
N GLU A 97 2.00 -12.07 7.37
CA GLU A 97 1.38 -11.60 6.12
C GLU A 97 0.89 -10.16 6.30
N GLY A 98 1.21 -9.28 5.38
CA GLY A 98 0.72 -7.91 5.30
C GLY A 98 1.73 -6.84 5.75
N GLY A 99 2.60 -7.11 6.70
CA GLY A 99 3.65 -6.18 7.12
C GLY A 99 3.16 -4.78 7.50
N HIS A 100 4.06 -3.81 7.49
CA HIS A 100 3.73 -2.39 7.69
C HIS A 100 3.13 -1.73 6.45
N ILE A 101 3.56 -2.12 5.25
CA ILE A 101 3.19 -1.44 4.01
C ILE A 101 2.33 -2.35 3.14
N ALA A 102 1.13 -1.90 2.85
CA ALA A 102 0.31 -2.42 1.76
C ALA A 102 0.29 -1.39 0.63
N GLY A 103 0.30 -1.83 -0.63
CA GLY A 103 0.32 -0.90 -1.74
C GLY A 103 -0.22 -1.51 -3.03
N ASN A 104 -0.79 -0.64 -3.84
CA ASN A 104 -1.30 -0.99 -5.15
C ASN A 104 -0.99 0.12 -6.15
N ILE A 105 -0.61 -0.28 -7.35
CA ILE A 105 -0.45 0.62 -8.50
C ILE A 105 -1.54 0.29 -9.52
N SER A 106 -2.19 1.33 -10.04
CA SER A 106 -3.20 1.20 -11.07
C SER A 106 -2.66 0.40 -12.26
N PRO A 107 -3.47 -0.50 -12.86
CA PRO A 107 -3.06 -1.35 -13.97
C PRO A 107 -2.35 -0.57 -15.09
N LYS A 108 -2.86 0.60 -15.43
CA LYS A 108 -2.29 1.51 -16.44
C LYS A 108 -0.84 1.95 -16.14
N TYR A 109 -0.43 1.98 -14.87
CA TYR A 109 0.88 2.47 -14.42
C TYR A 109 1.82 1.36 -13.94
N ARG A 110 1.38 0.09 -13.93
CA ARG A 110 2.22 -1.07 -13.59
C ARG A 110 3.36 -1.25 -14.60
N GLY A 111 4.45 -1.87 -14.14
CA GLY A 111 5.65 -2.09 -14.96
C GLY A 111 6.42 -0.82 -15.30
N LYS A 112 5.93 0.35 -14.92
CA LYS A 112 6.58 1.64 -15.08
C LYS A 112 7.35 2.02 -13.81
N TYR A 113 8.17 3.04 -13.94
CA TYR A 113 8.96 3.60 -12.85
C TYR A 113 8.14 4.01 -11.60
N SER A 114 6.84 4.23 -11.76
CA SER A 114 5.90 4.67 -10.72
C SER A 114 5.87 3.77 -9.48
N SER A 115 5.98 2.44 -9.64
CA SER A 115 5.91 1.51 -8.51
C SER A 115 7.08 1.70 -7.54
N PHE A 116 8.29 1.77 -8.06
CA PHE A 116 9.50 1.91 -7.26
C PHE A 116 9.61 3.31 -6.63
N VAL A 117 9.27 4.36 -7.39
CA VAL A 117 9.27 5.73 -6.87
C VAL A 117 8.19 5.92 -5.82
N GLY A 118 6.99 5.38 -6.05
CA GLY A 118 5.92 5.40 -5.06
C GLY A 118 6.34 4.74 -3.75
N ALA A 119 6.97 3.56 -3.83
CA ALA A 119 7.48 2.85 -2.65
C ALA A 119 8.55 3.65 -1.89
N LYS A 120 9.47 4.35 -2.58
CA LYS A 120 10.43 5.26 -1.95
C LYS A 120 9.75 6.42 -1.21
N LEU A 121 8.72 7.01 -1.80
CA LEU A 121 7.94 8.07 -1.14
C LEU A 121 7.24 7.54 0.11
N VAL A 122 6.76 6.29 0.08
CA VAL A 122 6.13 5.64 1.23
C VAL A 122 7.15 5.37 2.34
N LEU A 123 8.37 4.92 2.02
CA LEU A 123 9.45 4.78 3.02
C LEU A 123 9.76 6.12 3.68
N ALA A 124 9.87 7.19 2.91
CA ALA A 124 10.10 8.53 3.47
C ALA A 124 8.92 8.99 4.36
N ALA A 125 7.69 8.65 4.02
CA ALA A 125 6.52 8.92 4.86
C ALA A 125 6.57 8.09 6.15
N ALA A 126 6.89 6.80 6.08
CA ALA A 126 7.06 5.92 7.24
C ALA A 126 8.15 6.44 8.19
N HIS A 127 9.27 6.92 7.64
CA HIS A 127 10.34 7.55 8.42
C HIS A 127 9.84 8.78 9.19
N LYS A 128 9.10 9.67 8.53
CA LYS A 128 8.48 10.85 9.17
C LYS A 128 7.46 10.49 10.25
N MET A 129 6.86 9.30 10.17
CA MET A 129 5.98 8.75 11.20
C MET A 129 6.74 8.08 12.37
N GLY A 130 8.07 8.10 12.36
CA GLY A 130 8.93 7.53 13.41
C GLY A 130 9.28 6.05 13.23
N LEU A 131 8.86 5.42 12.15
CA LEU A 131 9.24 4.04 11.84
C LEU A 131 10.65 4.03 11.26
N LYS A 132 11.63 3.53 12.00
CA LYS A 132 13.03 3.44 11.55
C LYS A 132 13.24 2.34 10.50
N ARG A 133 12.46 1.26 10.60
CA ARG A 133 12.41 0.15 9.64
C ARG A 133 10.96 -0.32 9.48
N VAL A 134 10.65 -0.89 8.34
CA VAL A 134 9.32 -1.43 8.02
C VAL A 134 9.45 -2.85 7.50
N LEU A 135 8.54 -3.71 7.94
CA LEU A 135 8.37 -5.03 7.34
C LEU A 135 7.46 -4.89 6.11
N ILE A 136 7.91 -5.37 4.99
CA ILE A 136 7.11 -5.46 3.75
C ILE A 136 7.01 -6.93 3.40
N THR A 137 5.81 -7.40 3.10
CA THR A 137 5.59 -8.77 2.70
C THR A 137 4.96 -8.83 1.32
N CYS A 138 5.15 -9.92 0.61
CA CYS A 138 4.43 -10.19 -0.63
C CYS A 138 4.37 -11.69 -0.91
N ASN A 139 3.26 -12.11 -1.52
CA ASN A 139 3.12 -13.48 -2.02
C ASN A 139 4.32 -13.85 -2.92
N ALA A 140 4.91 -15.03 -2.72
CA ALA A 140 6.08 -15.49 -3.46
C ALA A 140 5.86 -15.55 -4.98
N GLY A 141 4.62 -15.77 -5.42
CA GLY A 141 4.23 -15.69 -6.83
C GLY A 141 4.20 -14.27 -7.40
N ASN A 142 4.24 -13.21 -6.54
CA ASN A 142 4.23 -11.82 -6.99
C ASN A 142 5.64 -11.29 -7.25
N SER A 143 6.28 -11.78 -8.31
CA SER A 143 7.65 -11.43 -8.67
C SER A 143 7.86 -9.92 -8.90
N ALA A 144 6.84 -9.19 -9.32
CA ALA A 144 6.92 -7.74 -9.53
C ALA A 144 7.06 -7.00 -8.19
N SER A 145 6.25 -7.38 -7.19
CA SER A 145 6.36 -6.82 -5.84
C SER A 145 7.70 -7.19 -5.20
N TYR A 146 8.09 -8.46 -5.29
CA TYR A 146 9.35 -8.93 -4.73
C TYR A 146 10.56 -8.17 -5.28
N ARG A 147 10.64 -7.99 -6.61
CA ARG A 147 11.73 -7.19 -7.21
C ARG A 147 11.77 -5.75 -6.71
N ALA A 148 10.60 -5.12 -6.53
CA ALA A 148 10.53 -3.76 -5.99
C ALA A 148 11.02 -3.71 -4.54
N ILE A 149 10.61 -4.65 -3.70
CA ILE A 149 11.02 -4.76 -2.29
C ILE A 149 12.52 -4.99 -2.17
N MET A 150 13.08 -5.93 -2.94
CA MET A 150 14.51 -6.20 -2.95
C MET A 150 15.33 -5.00 -3.44
N GLY A 151 14.80 -4.26 -4.41
CA GLY A 151 15.39 -2.99 -4.85
C GLY A 151 15.43 -1.93 -3.74
N LEU A 152 14.38 -1.85 -2.92
CA LEU A 152 14.37 -0.97 -1.75
C LEU A 152 15.36 -1.43 -0.69
N MET A 153 15.38 -2.72 -0.38
CA MET A 153 16.34 -3.29 0.59
C MET A 153 17.79 -3.02 0.16
N LYS A 154 18.10 -3.20 -1.13
CA LYS A 154 19.44 -2.88 -1.67
C LYS A 154 19.80 -1.39 -1.53
N LEU A 155 18.82 -0.49 -1.64
CA LEU A 155 19.03 0.96 -1.64
C LEU A 155 19.09 1.57 -0.23
N TYR A 156 18.33 1.00 0.71
CA TYR A 156 18.13 1.56 2.07
C TYR A 156 18.73 0.67 3.17
N GLY A 157 19.20 -0.52 2.84
CA GLY A 157 19.58 -1.54 3.81
C GLY A 157 18.36 -2.28 4.37
N GLY A 158 18.63 -3.37 5.05
CA GLY A 158 17.59 -4.22 5.64
C GLY A 158 18.00 -5.69 5.61
N GLU A 159 17.03 -6.57 5.83
CA GLU A 159 17.25 -8.02 5.85
C GLU A 159 16.03 -8.76 5.33
N GLN A 160 16.26 -9.84 4.61
CA GLN A 160 15.22 -10.81 4.25
C GLN A 160 15.08 -11.83 5.37
N LEU A 161 13.85 -12.03 5.83
CA LEU A 161 13.51 -13.09 6.77
C LEU A 161 13.22 -14.40 6.02
N PRO A 162 13.23 -15.56 6.71
CA PRO A 162 12.66 -16.79 6.17
C PRO A 162 11.21 -16.55 5.74
N ASP A 163 10.82 -17.14 4.62
CA ASP A 163 9.44 -17.06 4.14
C ASP A 163 8.48 -17.68 5.17
N SER A 164 7.28 -17.16 5.24
CA SER A 164 6.18 -17.76 5.99
C SER A 164 5.26 -18.51 5.05
N PHE A 165 4.74 -19.66 5.49
CA PHE A 165 3.67 -20.35 4.77
C PHE A 165 2.34 -20.00 5.41
N ILE A 166 1.47 -19.32 4.67
CA ILE A 166 0.19 -18.84 5.18
C ILE A 166 -0.91 -18.95 4.11
N LYS A 167 -2.09 -19.42 4.49
CA LYS A 167 -3.25 -19.53 3.59
C LYS A 167 -2.96 -20.31 2.29
N GLY A 168 -2.05 -21.28 2.35
CA GLY A 168 -1.73 -22.14 1.22
C GLY A 168 -0.71 -21.58 0.22
N HIS A 169 0.02 -20.53 0.58
CA HIS A 169 1.10 -19.97 -0.23
C HIS A 169 2.29 -19.52 0.63
N ASP A 170 3.45 -19.39 -0.01
CA ASP A 170 4.62 -18.79 0.59
C ASP A 170 4.54 -17.26 0.48
N GLU A 171 4.94 -16.59 1.56
CA GLU A 171 4.97 -15.14 1.67
C GLU A 171 6.41 -14.68 1.96
N HIS A 172 7.01 -13.93 1.05
CA HIS A 172 8.29 -13.27 1.29
C HIS A 172 8.15 -12.18 2.33
N ARG A 173 9.11 -12.09 3.25
CA ARG A 173 9.14 -11.12 4.35
C ARG A 173 10.48 -10.39 4.37
N VAL A 174 10.46 -9.07 4.22
CA VAL A 174 11.67 -8.27 4.10
C VAL A 174 11.58 -7.04 4.99
N TRP A 175 12.51 -6.89 5.93
CA TRP A 175 12.72 -5.64 6.63
C TRP A 175 13.50 -4.67 5.75
N VAL A 176 13.05 -3.43 5.68
CA VAL A 176 13.70 -2.36 4.93
C VAL A 176 13.86 -1.14 5.84
N ASN A 177 15.05 -0.55 5.88
CA ASN A 177 15.28 0.71 6.58
C ASN A 177 14.53 1.84 5.88
N THR A 178 14.01 2.81 6.64
CA THR A 178 13.21 3.91 6.08
C THR A 178 14.04 5.13 5.69
N ALA A 179 15.28 5.19 6.17
CA ALA A 179 16.31 6.15 5.76
C ALA A 179 17.55 5.39 5.31
N LYS A 180 18.37 6.01 4.48
CA LYS A 180 19.72 5.53 4.17
C LYS A 180 20.63 5.78 5.38
N GLU A 181 21.50 4.84 5.65
CA GLU A 181 22.61 5.04 6.57
C GLU A 181 23.62 6.04 6.01
#